data_19c09e5273e11b2da9fa44fcdfde8fa7
#
_entry.id   19c09e5273e11b2da9fa44fcdfde8fa7
#
_cell.length_a   1.000
_cell.length_b   1.000
_cell.length_c   1.000
_cell.angle_alpha   90.00
_cell.angle_beta   90.00
_cell.angle_gamma   90.00
#
_symmetry.space_group_name_H-M   'P 1'
#
loop_
_entity.id
_entity.type
_entity.pdbx_description
1 polymer ?
#
loop_
_entity_poly.entity_id
_entity_poly.type
_entity_poly.pdbx_seq_one_letter_code
_entity_poly.pdbx_strand_id
1 'polypeptide(L)'
;MKLMFASDIHGSLFYAEKVAEAYKNEKAEKLILLGDLLYHGPRNDLPKDYNPKGVIALLNSMKQEILAVRGNCEAEVDQMVLEFPVMAEYMIMYLEN
;
A
#
# COMPACT_ATOMS: atom_id res chain seq x y z
N MET A 1 16.40 12.71 0.79
CA MET A 1 14.97 12.35 0.77
C MET A 1 14.77 11.03 1.52
N LYS A 2 13.78 10.99 2.41
CA LYS A 2 13.46 9.76 3.14
C LYS A 2 12.28 9.07 2.48
N LEU A 3 12.46 7.83 2.10
CA LEU A 3 11.43 6.99 1.51
C LEU A 3 11.08 5.86 2.49
N MET A 4 9.80 5.51 2.54
CA MET A 4 9.35 4.35 3.31
C MET A 4 8.82 3.30 2.34
N PHE A 5 9.22 2.06 2.51
CA PHE A 5 8.74 0.92 1.72
C PHE A 5 7.90 0.01 2.59
N ALA A 6 6.77 -0.45 2.04
CA ALA A 6 5.92 -1.41 2.71
C ALA A 6 5.25 -2.30 1.67
N SER A 7 4.84 -3.50 2.08
CA SER A 7 4.09 -4.41 1.21
C SER A 7 3.32 -5.42 2.05
N ASP A 8 2.49 -6.22 1.36
CA ASP A 8 1.83 -7.38 1.97
C ASP A 8 0.92 -7.00 3.14
N ILE A 9 0.17 -5.91 2.98
CA ILE A 9 -0.83 -5.47 3.95
C ILE A 9 -2.01 -6.44 3.98
N HIS A 10 -2.36 -7.02 2.82
CA HIS A 10 -3.38 -8.05 2.67
C HIS A 10 -4.72 -7.69 3.32
N GLY A 11 -5.11 -6.42 3.23
CA GLY A 11 -6.41 -5.96 3.73
C GLY A 11 -6.49 -5.74 5.23
N SER A 12 -5.39 -5.83 5.96
CA SER A 12 -5.37 -5.59 7.40
C SER A 12 -5.36 -4.09 7.69
N LEU A 13 -6.46 -3.57 8.20
CA LEU A 13 -6.51 -2.17 8.60
C LEU A 13 -5.58 -1.91 9.78
N PHE A 14 -5.45 -2.88 10.69
CA PHE A 14 -4.51 -2.74 11.81
C PHE A 14 -3.09 -2.46 11.33
N TYR A 15 -2.59 -3.27 10.38
CA TYR A 15 -1.24 -3.10 9.88
C TYR A 15 -1.11 -1.91 8.92
N ALA A 16 -2.16 -1.60 8.15
CA ALA A 16 -2.17 -0.40 7.32
C ALA A 16 -2.05 0.87 8.18
N GLU A 17 -2.75 0.91 9.32
CA GLU A 17 -2.64 2.02 10.26
C GLU A 17 -1.24 2.12 10.86
N LYS A 18 -0.60 0.99 11.13
CA LYS A 18 0.79 0.97 11.62
C LYS A 18 1.75 1.53 10.58
N VAL A 19 1.55 1.21 9.31
CA VAL A 19 2.35 1.77 8.22
C VAL A 19 2.16 3.29 8.14
N ALA A 20 0.91 3.76 8.20
CA ALA A 20 0.62 5.20 8.14
C ALA A 20 1.22 5.95 9.34
N GLU A 21 1.15 5.35 10.53
CA GLU A 21 1.74 5.93 11.74
C GLU A 21 3.26 6.01 11.61
N ALA A 22 3.90 4.93 11.16
CA ALA A 22 5.35 4.92 10.96
C ALA A 22 5.77 5.95 9.91
N TYR A 23 4.99 6.10 8.83
CA TYR A 23 5.25 7.08 7.79
C TYR A 23 5.33 8.50 8.38
N LYS A 24 4.37 8.84 9.22
CA LYS A 24 4.33 10.16 9.86
C LYS A 24 5.47 10.32 10.87
N ASN A 25 5.70 9.31 11.70
CA ASN A 25 6.73 9.37 12.75
C ASN A 25 8.13 9.49 12.18
N GLU A 26 8.39 8.81 11.06
CA GLU A 26 9.69 8.87 10.39
C GLU A 26 9.84 10.10 9.49
N LYS A 27 8.78 10.88 9.30
CA LYS A 27 8.77 12.05 8.43
C LYS A 27 9.22 11.72 7.01
N ALA A 28 8.78 10.55 6.51
CA ALA A 28 9.09 10.15 5.14
C ALA A 28 8.35 11.05 4.16
N GLU A 29 8.93 11.22 2.97
CA GLU A 29 8.36 12.08 1.94
C GLU A 29 7.52 11.31 0.93
N LYS A 30 7.83 10.02 0.73
CA LYS A 30 7.07 9.12 -0.14
C LYS A 30 6.91 7.77 0.52
N LEU A 31 5.76 7.18 0.29
CA LEU A 31 5.45 5.81 0.70
C LEU A 31 5.42 4.95 -0.57
N ILE A 32 6.33 4.00 -0.64
CA ILE A 32 6.45 3.08 -1.78
C ILE A 32 5.81 1.76 -1.38
N LEU A 33 4.73 1.39 -2.06
CA LEU A 33 4.01 0.14 -1.77
C LEU A 33 4.34 -0.89 -2.84
N LEU A 34 4.73 -2.08 -2.41
CA LEU A 34 5.17 -3.15 -3.31
C LEU A 34 4.08 -4.19 -3.56
N GLY A 35 2.83 -3.83 -3.28
CA GLY A 35 1.68 -4.65 -3.65
C GLY A 35 1.12 -5.50 -2.52
N ASP A 36 0.16 -6.35 -2.88
CA ASP A 36 -0.58 -7.21 -1.97
C ASP A 36 -1.28 -6.40 -0.87
N LEU A 37 -2.06 -5.40 -1.31
CA LEU A 37 -2.59 -4.39 -0.41
C LEU A 37 -3.95 -4.75 0.19
N LEU A 38 -4.89 -5.29 -0.62
CA LEU A 38 -6.28 -5.44 -0.20
C LEU A 38 -6.70 -6.89 0.03
N TYR A 39 -6.31 -7.80 -0.85
CA TYR A 39 -6.75 -9.19 -0.79
C TYR A 39 -5.81 -9.99 0.11
N HIS A 40 -6.38 -10.85 0.98
CA HIS A 40 -5.57 -11.64 1.90
C HIS A 40 -4.80 -12.76 1.23
N GLY A 41 -5.21 -13.18 0.02
CA GLY A 41 -4.57 -14.28 -0.71
C GLY A 41 -5.20 -15.64 -0.38
N PRO A 42 -5.28 -16.54 -1.39
CA PRO A 42 -6.03 -17.79 -1.22
C PRO A 42 -5.35 -18.79 -0.28
N ARG A 43 -4.07 -18.61 0.01
CA ARG A 43 -3.30 -19.53 0.86
C ARG A 43 -3.09 -19.02 2.27
N ASN A 44 -3.51 -17.81 2.56
CA ASN A 44 -3.24 -17.17 3.84
C ASN A 44 -4.49 -17.16 4.70
N ASP A 45 -4.30 -17.26 6.01
CA ASP A 45 -5.37 -16.98 6.95
C ASP A 45 -5.71 -15.50 6.88
N LEU A 46 -6.91 -15.13 7.32
CA LEU A 46 -7.28 -13.73 7.40
C LEU A 46 -6.36 -13.01 8.40
N PRO A 47 -5.78 -11.89 8.00
CA PRO A 47 -4.93 -11.13 8.92
C PRO A 47 -5.75 -10.42 9.99
N LYS A 48 -5.05 -9.91 11.00
CA LYS A 48 -5.67 -9.13 12.06
C LYS A 48 -6.41 -7.93 11.48
N ASP A 49 -7.66 -7.75 11.91
CA ASP A 49 -8.50 -6.64 11.47
C ASP A 49 -8.61 -6.58 9.94
N TYR A 50 -9.02 -7.69 9.33
CA TYR A 50 -9.23 -7.73 7.88
C TYR A 50 -10.39 -6.82 7.52
N ASN A 51 -10.08 -5.68 6.93
CA ASN A 51 -11.04 -4.63 6.60
C ASN A 51 -10.57 -3.90 5.33
N PRO A 52 -10.76 -4.52 4.15
CA PRO A 52 -10.29 -3.91 2.90
C PRO A 52 -10.86 -2.52 2.65
N LYS A 53 -12.13 -2.29 2.99
CA LYS A 53 -12.73 -0.95 2.80
C LYS A 53 -12.04 0.11 3.63
N GLY A 54 -11.64 -0.24 4.85
CA GLY A 54 -10.88 0.69 5.71
C GLY A 54 -9.49 0.95 5.14
N VAL A 55 -8.84 -0.09 4.60
CA VAL A 55 -7.53 0.07 3.96
C VAL A 55 -7.65 0.98 2.74
N ILE A 56 -8.68 0.78 1.90
CA ILE A 56 -8.94 1.63 0.74
C ILE A 56 -9.05 3.09 1.16
N ALA A 57 -9.88 3.37 2.16
CA ALA A 57 -10.07 4.75 2.63
C ALA A 57 -8.78 5.36 3.15
N LEU A 58 -8.02 4.60 3.94
CA LEU A 58 -6.76 5.07 4.50
C LEU A 58 -5.74 5.37 3.41
N LEU A 59 -5.50 4.43 2.50
CA LEU A 59 -4.50 4.61 1.45
C LEU A 59 -4.90 5.73 0.48
N ASN A 60 -6.18 5.82 0.13
CA ASN A 60 -6.64 6.91 -0.73
C ASN A 60 -6.46 8.29 -0.07
N SER A 61 -6.55 8.36 1.25
CA SER A 61 -6.27 9.62 1.96
C SER A 61 -4.81 10.04 1.85
N MET A 62 -3.93 9.11 1.50
CA MET A 62 -2.49 9.34 1.36
C MET A 62 -2.04 9.30 -0.12
N LYS A 63 -2.97 9.35 -1.05
CA LYS A 63 -2.66 9.11 -2.49
C LYS A 63 -1.58 10.01 -3.06
N GLN A 64 -1.43 11.22 -2.54
CA GLN A 64 -0.42 12.15 -3.04
C GLN A 64 1.00 11.74 -2.68
N GLU A 65 1.16 10.95 -1.64
CA GLU A 65 2.47 10.50 -1.15
C GLU A 65 2.82 9.09 -1.61
N ILE A 66 1.86 8.37 -2.22
CA ILE A 66 2.05 6.95 -2.54
C ILE A 66 2.52 6.75 -3.98
N LEU A 67 3.53 5.90 -4.12
CA LEU A 67 3.91 5.27 -5.39
C LEU A 67 3.81 3.76 -5.17
N ALA A 68 3.23 3.05 -6.13
CA ALA A 68 2.98 1.62 -5.93
C ALA A 68 3.27 0.80 -7.18
N VAL A 69 3.69 -0.43 -6.97
CA VAL A 69 3.74 -1.46 -8.01
C VAL A 69 2.87 -2.63 -7.55
N ARG A 70 2.48 -3.49 -8.49
CA ARG A 70 1.63 -4.61 -8.15
C ARG A 70 2.44 -5.74 -7.52
N GLY A 71 1.82 -6.44 -6.55
CA GLY A 71 2.28 -7.72 -6.09
C GLY A 71 1.57 -8.83 -6.85
N ASN A 72 1.51 -10.02 -6.26
CA ASN A 72 0.83 -11.14 -6.90
C ASN A 72 -0.68 -11.14 -6.66
N CYS A 73 -1.20 -10.36 -5.71
CA CYS A 73 -2.62 -10.35 -5.36
C CYS A 73 -3.42 -9.22 -6.01
N GLU A 74 -2.79 -8.22 -6.63
CA GLU A 74 -3.52 -7.13 -7.27
C GLU A 74 -4.26 -7.61 -8.51
N ALA A 75 -5.50 -7.15 -8.65
CA ALA A 75 -6.35 -7.41 -9.80
C ALA A 75 -6.95 -6.08 -10.26
N GLU A 76 -7.64 -6.11 -11.40
CA GLU A 76 -8.22 -4.88 -11.96
C GLU A 76 -9.16 -4.18 -10.98
N VAL A 77 -9.87 -4.94 -10.15
CA VAL A 77 -10.80 -4.36 -9.17
C VAL A 77 -10.05 -3.48 -8.16
N ASP A 78 -8.81 -3.81 -7.84
CA ASP A 78 -8.03 -2.99 -6.91
C ASP A 78 -7.76 -1.61 -7.50
N GLN A 79 -7.46 -1.55 -8.80
CA GLN A 79 -7.25 -0.27 -9.47
C GLN A 79 -8.54 0.55 -9.54
N MET A 80 -9.69 -0.10 -9.57
CA MET A 80 -10.98 0.59 -9.60
C MET A 80 -11.29 1.32 -8.29
N VAL A 81 -10.77 0.84 -7.18
CA VAL A 81 -11.08 1.39 -5.85
C VAL A 81 -9.93 2.21 -5.26
N LEU A 82 -8.68 1.98 -5.70
CA LEU A 82 -7.53 2.77 -5.26
C LEU A 82 -7.31 3.95 -6.20
N GLU A 83 -7.09 5.12 -5.63
CA GLU A 83 -7.00 6.40 -6.37
C GLU A 83 -5.56 6.75 -6.74
N PHE A 84 -4.69 5.75 -6.81
CA PHE A 84 -3.32 5.87 -7.28
C PHE A 84 -2.98 4.63 -8.10
N PRO A 85 -2.01 4.70 -9.05
CA PRO A 85 -1.69 3.54 -9.89
C PRO A 85 -1.12 2.38 -9.07
N VAL A 86 -1.63 1.16 -9.30
CA VAL A 86 -1.19 -0.04 -8.58
C VAL A 86 -0.85 -1.22 -9.49
N MET A 87 -0.99 -1.07 -10.82
CA MET A 87 -0.89 -2.21 -11.73
C MET A 87 0.46 -2.31 -12.46
N ALA A 88 1.36 -1.36 -12.26
CA ALA A 88 2.68 -1.43 -12.88
C ALA A 88 3.51 -2.57 -12.25
N GLU A 89 4.18 -3.34 -13.08
CA GLU A 89 4.98 -4.48 -12.61
C GLU A 89 6.31 -4.03 -12.02
N TYR A 90 6.79 -2.85 -12.41
CA TYR A 90 8.02 -2.26 -11.88
C TYR A 90 7.96 -0.74 -12.04
N MET A 91 8.85 -0.05 -11.33
CA MET A 91 9.04 1.39 -11.54
C MET A 91 10.52 1.74 -11.40
N ILE A 92 10.89 2.85 -12.02
CA ILE A 92 12.24 3.41 -11.94
C ILE A 92 12.12 4.75 -11.25
N MET A 93 12.97 5.00 -10.26
CA MET A 93 12.97 6.24 -9.51
C MET A 93 14.34 6.90 -9.63
N TYR A 94 14.33 8.21 -9.85
CA TYR A 94 15.54 9.02 -9.80
C TYR A 94 15.55 9.77 -8.48
N LEU A 95 16.60 9.56 -7.70
CA LEU A 95 16.74 10.17 -6.39
C LEU A 95 17.95 11.10 -6.39
N GLU A 96 17.78 12.29 -5.84
CA GLU A 96 18.86 13.24 -5.61
C GLU A 96 19.23 13.22 -4.14
N ASN A 97 20.52 13.24 -3.87
CA ASN A 97 21.01 13.26 -2.50
C ASN A 97 20.98 14.66 -1.90
#